data_b9fbef3cd5e516fb16832d98b7e0acd7
#
_entry.id   b9fbef3cd5e516fb16832d98b7e0acd7
#
_cell.length_a   1.000
_cell.length_b   1.000
_cell.length_c   1.000
_cell.angle_alpha   90.00
_cell.angle_beta   90.00
_cell.angle_gamma   90.00
#
_symmetry.space_group_name_H-M   'P 1'
#
loop_
_entity.id
_entity.type
_entity.pdbx_description
1 polymer ?
#
loop_
_entity_poly.entity_id
_entity_poly.type
_entity_poly.pdbx_seq_one_letter_code
_entity_poly.pdbx_strand_id
1 'polypeptide(L)'
;MLGLIMTEYKPKRSRNIYSPNQEKPFKLSRSKVESFMKCERCFYLDRRLGINQVPGFPFNINSAVDELLKREFDQYRERAEPHPYMVDAGINAIPYQHEQLNKWRENFVGIQYFHEPSNLLLHGAIDDVWKSEEGELIVVDYKATSKKDKVNINAPWQRSYKRQMEFYQWLLRQNDFQVSNRGYFVYCNGKRNRDAFNEKVEFDVDLLPYDGNDDWVDTTIEKIVTCLNQDEIPNPDERCDQCKYNQEVIQYY
;
A
#
# COMPACT_ATOMS: atom_id res chain seq x y z
N MET A 1 28.57 14.76 10.25
CA MET A 1 27.42 14.62 11.16
C MET A 1 26.19 15.12 10.44
N LEU A 2 25.49 14.27 9.70
CA LEU A 2 24.17 14.60 9.15
C LEU A 2 23.17 14.37 10.28
N GLY A 3 22.70 15.48 10.87
CA GLY A 3 21.65 15.41 11.87
C GLY A 3 20.38 14.85 11.24
N LEU A 4 19.90 13.72 11.75
CA LEU A 4 18.52 13.30 11.56
C LEU A 4 17.64 14.48 12.01
N ILE A 5 17.06 15.20 11.05
CA ILE A 5 15.97 16.11 11.33
C ILE A 5 14.79 15.22 11.71
N MET A 6 14.68 14.87 12.98
CA MET A 6 13.44 14.34 13.53
C MET A 6 12.41 15.45 13.35
N THR A 7 11.55 15.30 12.36
CA THR A 7 10.43 16.22 12.20
C THR A 7 9.59 16.15 13.47
N GLU A 8 9.44 17.29 14.14
CA GLU A 8 8.64 17.40 15.35
C GLU A 8 7.25 16.79 15.14
N TYR A 9 6.86 15.90 16.04
CA TYR A 9 5.52 15.33 16.00
C TYR A 9 4.48 16.43 16.27
N LYS A 10 3.62 16.65 15.27
CA LYS A 10 2.48 17.57 15.40
C LYS A 10 1.20 16.76 15.55
N PRO A 11 0.59 16.75 16.74
CA PRO A 11 -0.61 15.94 17.01
C PRO A 11 -1.81 16.36 16.16
N LYS A 12 -1.86 17.60 15.71
CA LYS A 12 -2.92 18.12 14.84
C LYS A 12 -2.33 18.77 13.59
N ARG A 13 -2.84 18.35 12.41
CA ARG A 13 -2.48 18.94 11.12
C ARG A 13 -3.55 19.93 10.67
N SER A 14 -3.17 20.84 9.76
CA SER A 14 -4.05 21.87 9.19
C SER A 14 -4.38 21.64 7.70
N ARG A 15 -3.84 20.58 7.08
CA ARG A 15 -4.03 20.31 5.65
C ARG A 15 -4.57 18.90 5.40
N ASN A 16 -5.25 18.71 4.26
CA ASN A 16 -5.90 17.46 3.86
C ASN A 16 -6.82 16.91 4.97
N ILE A 17 -7.67 17.80 5.49
CA ILE A 17 -8.75 17.53 6.42
C ILE A 17 -10.03 17.59 5.61
N TYR A 18 -10.87 16.58 5.77
CA TYR A 18 -12.17 16.52 5.10
C TYR A 18 -13.15 17.52 5.74
N SER A 19 -13.88 18.22 4.89
CA SER A 19 -15.01 19.05 5.29
C SER A 19 -16.26 18.60 4.53
N PRO A 20 -17.39 18.33 5.20
CA PRO A 20 -18.66 18.08 4.51
C PRO A 20 -18.96 19.19 3.50
N ASN A 21 -19.53 18.82 2.37
CA ASN A 21 -19.91 19.75 1.29
C ASN A 21 -18.75 20.54 0.68
N GLN A 22 -17.50 20.11 0.83
CA GLN A 22 -16.37 20.74 0.14
C GLN A 22 -16.50 20.58 -1.38
N GLU A 23 -16.25 21.67 -2.13
CA GLU A 23 -16.32 21.65 -3.60
C GLU A 23 -15.18 20.87 -4.24
N LYS A 24 -13.96 21.00 -3.68
CA LYS A 24 -12.77 20.33 -4.21
C LYS A 24 -12.74 18.86 -3.81
N PRO A 25 -12.36 17.96 -4.74
CA PRO A 25 -12.21 16.55 -4.40
C PRO A 25 -11.29 16.35 -3.20
N PHE A 26 -11.71 15.49 -2.27
CA PHE A 26 -10.88 15.12 -1.14
C PHE A 26 -9.91 14.00 -1.54
N LYS A 27 -8.61 14.25 -1.40
CA LYS A 27 -7.59 13.29 -1.77
C LYS A 27 -7.43 12.22 -0.69
N LEU A 28 -7.68 10.96 -1.07
CA LEU A 28 -7.66 9.81 -0.17
C LEU A 28 -6.76 8.70 -0.72
N SER A 29 -5.70 8.39 -0.01
CA SER A 29 -4.76 7.33 -0.41
C SER A 29 -5.24 5.93 -0.03
N ARG A 30 -4.75 4.90 -0.74
CA ARG A 30 -4.94 3.49 -0.39
C ARG A 30 -4.65 3.22 1.10
N SER A 31 -3.57 3.80 1.65
CA SER A 31 -3.23 3.61 3.05
C SER A 31 -4.28 4.19 4.01
N LYS A 32 -5.04 5.20 3.59
CA LYS A 32 -6.13 5.78 4.40
C LYS A 32 -7.42 4.98 4.26
N VAL A 33 -7.68 4.37 3.10
CA VAL A 33 -8.74 3.36 2.97
C VAL A 33 -8.44 2.18 3.91
N GLU A 34 -7.21 1.69 3.95
CA GLU A 34 -6.79 0.65 4.90
C GLU A 34 -6.92 1.10 6.36
N SER A 35 -6.66 2.38 6.67
CA SER A 35 -6.87 2.93 8.02
C SER A 35 -8.34 2.88 8.45
N PHE A 36 -9.25 3.20 7.52
CA PHE A 36 -10.70 3.07 7.73
C PHE A 36 -11.10 1.62 8.03
N MET A 37 -10.62 0.69 7.20
CA MET A 37 -10.88 -0.76 7.35
C MET A 37 -10.37 -1.32 8.69
N LYS A 38 -9.32 -0.72 9.24
CA LYS A 38 -8.77 -1.11 10.55
C LYS A 38 -9.55 -0.52 11.71
N CYS A 39 -9.96 0.75 11.62
CA CYS A 39 -10.69 1.43 12.69
C CYS A 39 -11.30 2.74 12.17
N GLU A 40 -12.63 2.78 12.10
CA GLU A 40 -13.37 3.97 11.64
C GLU A 40 -13.11 5.18 12.53
N ARG A 41 -13.07 5.01 13.87
CA ARG A 41 -12.76 6.09 14.80
C ARG A 41 -11.38 6.71 14.55
N CYS A 42 -10.34 5.89 14.42
CA CYS A 42 -9.00 6.39 14.17
C CYS A 42 -8.90 7.08 12.81
N PHE A 43 -9.59 6.57 11.81
CA PHE A 43 -9.69 7.20 10.49
C PHE A 43 -10.41 8.55 10.57
N TYR A 44 -11.54 8.63 11.26
CA TYR A 44 -12.29 9.87 11.46
C TYR A 44 -11.45 10.94 12.17
N LEU A 45 -10.81 10.58 13.29
CA LEU A 45 -9.92 11.47 14.01
C LEU A 45 -8.82 12.03 13.10
N ASP A 46 -8.24 11.16 12.27
CA ASP A 46 -7.19 11.54 11.33
C ASP A 46 -7.73 12.39 10.17
N ARG A 47 -8.77 11.95 9.47
CA ARG A 47 -9.21 12.60 8.22
C ARG A 47 -10.20 13.74 8.42
N ARG A 48 -11.05 13.69 9.45
CA ARG A 48 -12.09 14.70 9.73
C ARG A 48 -11.64 15.75 10.74
N LEU A 49 -10.88 15.34 11.78
CA LEU A 49 -10.44 16.24 12.84
C LEU A 49 -8.94 16.60 12.75
N GLY A 50 -8.18 15.95 11.87
CA GLY A 50 -6.76 16.23 11.66
C GLY A 50 -5.86 15.72 12.80
N ILE A 51 -6.35 14.85 13.67
CA ILE A 51 -5.57 14.30 14.79
C ILE A 51 -4.69 13.15 14.27
N ASN A 52 -3.39 13.39 14.20
CA ASN A 52 -2.44 12.40 13.71
C ASN A 52 -2.19 11.30 14.75
N GLN A 53 -2.12 10.06 14.26
CA GLN A 53 -1.52 8.99 15.05
C GLN A 53 -0.01 9.19 15.16
N VAL A 54 0.59 8.68 16.23
CA VAL A 54 2.06 8.66 16.37
C VAL A 54 2.62 7.79 15.22
N PRO A 55 3.54 8.31 14.39
CA PRO A 55 4.11 7.54 13.31
C PRO A 55 4.94 6.37 13.84
N GLY A 56 4.86 5.24 13.15
CA GLY A 56 5.76 4.09 13.40
C GLY A 56 7.19 4.38 12.94
N PHE A 57 8.10 3.50 13.29
CA PHE A 57 9.49 3.58 12.83
C PHE A 57 9.58 3.30 11.31
N PRO A 58 10.43 4.04 10.57
CA PRO A 58 10.65 3.77 9.15
C PRO A 58 11.41 2.46 8.94
N PHE A 59 11.02 1.71 7.91
CA PHE A 59 11.69 0.46 7.48
C PHE A 59 12.67 0.75 6.35
N ASN A 60 13.78 1.43 6.64
CA ASN A 60 14.72 1.95 5.64
C ASN A 60 15.35 0.85 4.76
N ILE A 61 15.65 -0.32 5.32
CA ILE A 61 16.19 -1.46 4.58
C ILE A 61 15.17 -1.97 3.53
N ASN A 62 13.89 -1.99 3.87
CA ASN A 62 12.83 -2.41 2.94
C ASN A 62 12.72 -1.42 1.77
N SER A 63 12.90 -0.13 2.03
CA SER A 63 12.92 0.90 0.97
C SER A 63 14.09 0.71 0.02
N ALA A 64 15.28 0.33 0.54
CA ALA A 64 16.43 0.05 -0.32
C ALA A 64 16.19 -1.19 -1.21
N VAL A 65 15.58 -2.24 -0.66
CA VAL A 65 15.21 -3.44 -1.45
C VAL A 65 14.19 -3.08 -2.54
N ASP A 66 13.17 -2.29 -2.20
CA ASP A 66 12.14 -1.81 -3.14
C ASP A 66 12.78 -1.02 -4.31
N GLU A 67 13.65 -0.05 -3.99
CA GLU A 67 14.34 0.74 -5.01
C GLU A 67 15.24 -0.10 -5.92
N LEU A 68 15.94 -1.08 -5.36
CA LEU A 68 16.84 -1.95 -6.13
C LEU A 68 16.04 -2.89 -7.04
N LEU A 69 14.94 -3.47 -6.55
CA LEU A 69 14.04 -4.29 -7.38
C LEU A 69 13.45 -3.47 -8.54
N LYS A 70 12.99 -2.25 -8.30
CA LYS A 70 12.48 -1.38 -9.37
C LYS A 70 13.53 -1.17 -10.46
N ARG A 71 14.78 -0.86 -10.09
CA ARG A 71 15.89 -0.67 -11.03
C ARG A 71 16.24 -1.96 -11.79
N GLU A 72 16.18 -3.10 -11.11
CA GLU A 72 16.47 -4.40 -11.71
C GLU A 72 15.39 -4.78 -12.74
N PHE A 73 14.10 -4.70 -12.36
CA PHE A 73 13.00 -4.98 -13.29
C PHE A 73 12.93 -3.97 -14.44
N ASP A 74 13.34 -2.70 -14.24
CA ASP A 74 13.37 -1.69 -15.29
C ASP A 74 14.38 -2.02 -16.41
N GLN A 75 15.49 -2.71 -16.12
CA GLN A 75 16.42 -3.19 -17.14
C GLN A 75 15.77 -4.22 -18.08
N TYR A 76 14.89 -5.07 -17.57
CA TYR A 76 14.13 -6.04 -18.39
C TYR A 76 12.97 -5.38 -19.11
N ARG A 77 12.34 -4.38 -18.49
CA ARG A 77 11.30 -3.54 -19.10
C ARG A 77 11.80 -2.83 -20.36
N GLU A 78 12.96 -2.21 -20.29
CA GLU A 78 13.60 -1.53 -21.42
C GLU A 78 13.86 -2.47 -22.60
N ARG A 79 14.14 -3.74 -22.33
CA ARG A 79 14.40 -4.75 -23.36
C ARG A 79 13.14 -5.49 -23.80
N ALA A 80 12.00 -5.23 -23.16
CA ALA A 80 10.76 -5.99 -23.31
C ALA A 80 10.96 -7.52 -23.13
N GLU A 81 11.76 -7.89 -22.12
CA GLU A 81 12.09 -9.27 -21.78
C GLU A 81 11.53 -9.66 -20.41
N PRO A 82 11.17 -10.95 -20.21
CA PRO A 82 10.81 -11.41 -18.87
C PRO A 82 12.02 -11.40 -17.93
N HIS A 83 11.80 -11.04 -16.67
CA HIS A 83 12.85 -11.16 -15.65
C HIS A 83 13.14 -12.65 -15.34
N PRO A 84 14.39 -13.04 -15.03
CA PRO A 84 14.72 -14.46 -14.68
C PRO A 84 13.81 -15.06 -13.61
N TYR A 85 13.44 -14.31 -12.56
CA TYR A 85 12.49 -14.80 -11.56
C TYR A 85 11.12 -15.17 -12.16
N MET A 86 10.67 -14.47 -13.20
CA MET A 86 9.41 -14.78 -13.89
C MET A 86 9.56 -16.05 -14.72
N VAL A 87 10.69 -16.21 -15.43
CA VAL A 87 11.00 -17.40 -16.22
C VAL A 87 11.08 -18.63 -15.31
N ASP A 88 11.82 -18.55 -14.21
CA ASP A 88 11.97 -19.66 -13.23
C ASP A 88 10.63 -20.04 -12.59
N ALA A 89 9.72 -19.08 -12.41
CA ALA A 89 8.39 -19.32 -11.88
C ALA A 89 7.35 -19.72 -12.96
N GLY A 90 7.72 -19.80 -14.23
CA GLY A 90 6.83 -20.14 -15.34
C GLY A 90 5.75 -19.08 -15.60
N ILE A 91 6.05 -17.81 -15.37
CA ILE A 91 5.12 -16.70 -15.54
C ILE A 91 5.30 -16.11 -16.94
N ASN A 92 4.27 -16.24 -17.79
CA ASN A 92 4.24 -15.72 -19.16
C ASN A 92 3.83 -14.24 -19.16
N ALA A 93 4.75 -13.38 -18.75
CA ALA A 93 4.55 -11.93 -18.70
C ALA A 93 5.90 -11.21 -18.81
N ILE A 94 5.85 -9.92 -19.08
CA ILE A 94 7.01 -9.02 -19.09
C ILE A 94 6.74 -7.79 -18.23
N PRO A 95 7.75 -7.13 -17.65
CA PRO A 95 7.59 -5.84 -17.00
C PRO A 95 7.00 -4.82 -17.98
N TYR A 96 5.87 -4.19 -17.61
CA TYR A 96 5.08 -3.34 -18.50
C TYR A 96 5.68 -1.94 -18.64
N GLN A 97 5.97 -1.54 -19.89
CA GLN A 97 6.41 -0.18 -20.20
C GLN A 97 5.20 0.74 -20.39
N HIS A 98 5.13 1.81 -19.59
CA HIS A 98 4.09 2.82 -19.71
C HIS A 98 4.66 4.22 -19.41
N GLU A 99 4.22 5.25 -20.15
CA GLU A 99 4.71 6.62 -20.02
C GLU A 99 4.49 7.22 -18.61
N GLN A 100 3.43 6.79 -17.92
CA GLN A 100 3.08 7.27 -16.58
C GLN A 100 3.62 6.38 -15.45
N LEU A 101 4.35 5.30 -15.74
CA LEU A 101 4.79 4.35 -14.71
C LEU A 101 5.56 5.02 -13.57
N ASN A 102 6.43 5.97 -13.89
CA ASN A 102 7.18 6.71 -12.88
C ASN A 102 6.26 7.49 -11.94
N LYS A 103 5.18 8.11 -12.49
CA LYS A 103 4.16 8.79 -11.67
C LYS A 103 3.37 7.81 -10.82
N TRP A 104 3.05 6.63 -11.35
CA TRP A 104 2.33 5.59 -10.61
C TRP A 104 3.12 5.10 -9.40
N ARG A 105 4.44 5.12 -9.48
CA ARG A 105 5.37 4.73 -8.41
C ARG A 105 5.64 5.84 -7.39
N GLU A 106 5.29 7.09 -7.69
CA GLU A 106 5.55 8.22 -6.80
C GLU A 106 4.64 8.19 -5.56
N ASN A 107 5.25 8.19 -4.38
CA ASN A 107 4.51 8.41 -3.15
C ASN A 107 3.75 9.74 -3.21
N PHE A 108 2.50 9.76 -2.70
CA PHE A 108 1.60 10.92 -2.70
C PHE A 108 1.03 11.33 -4.08
N VAL A 109 1.53 10.81 -5.18
CA VAL A 109 0.96 10.95 -6.53
C VAL A 109 0.22 9.66 -6.88
N GLY A 110 0.97 8.65 -7.27
CA GLY A 110 0.45 7.34 -7.62
C GLY A 110 -0.47 7.33 -8.83
N ILE A 111 -1.08 6.18 -9.10
CA ILE A 111 -2.24 6.10 -9.98
C ILE A 111 -3.44 6.71 -9.26
N GLN A 112 -4.24 7.52 -9.97
CA GLN A 112 -5.34 8.29 -9.41
C GLN A 112 -6.64 7.98 -10.14
N TYR A 113 -7.74 7.98 -9.41
CA TYR A 113 -9.09 7.92 -9.95
C TYR A 113 -10.00 8.89 -9.22
N PHE A 114 -10.71 9.72 -9.97
CA PHE A 114 -11.73 10.60 -9.41
C PHE A 114 -13.08 9.89 -9.37
N HIS A 115 -13.49 9.52 -8.16
CA HIS A 115 -14.79 8.92 -7.91
C HIS A 115 -15.84 10.01 -7.73
N GLU A 116 -16.50 10.39 -8.82
CA GLU A 116 -17.44 11.51 -8.89
C GLU A 116 -18.57 11.43 -7.84
N PRO A 117 -19.26 10.27 -7.63
CA PRO A 117 -20.36 10.21 -6.67
C PRO A 117 -19.97 10.56 -5.23
N SER A 118 -18.70 10.33 -4.85
CA SER A 118 -18.20 10.60 -3.50
C SER A 118 -17.39 11.88 -3.38
N ASN A 119 -17.08 12.54 -4.48
CA ASN A 119 -16.14 13.67 -4.55
C ASN A 119 -14.77 13.33 -3.93
N LEU A 120 -14.30 12.07 -4.12
CA LEU A 120 -13.01 11.62 -3.65
C LEU A 120 -12.02 11.45 -4.82
N LEU A 121 -10.78 11.93 -4.65
CA LEU A 121 -9.66 11.60 -5.49
C LEU A 121 -8.87 10.45 -4.84
N LEU A 122 -9.18 9.22 -5.26
CA LEU A 122 -8.55 8.02 -4.76
C LEU A 122 -7.19 7.82 -5.42
N HIS A 123 -6.19 7.38 -4.66
CA HIS A 123 -4.86 7.17 -5.22
C HIS A 123 -4.03 6.13 -4.47
N GLY A 124 -3.03 5.57 -5.18
CA GLY A 124 -2.05 4.68 -4.58
C GLY A 124 -0.79 4.59 -5.42
N ALA A 125 0.36 4.50 -4.76
CA ALA A 125 1.64 4.25 -5.42
C ALA A 125 1.81 2.74 -5.60
N ILE A 126 1.89 2.31 -6.86
CA ILE A 126 2.09 0.91 -7.26
C ILE A 126 3.60 0.65 -7.33
N ASP A 127 4.07 -0.49 -6.83
CA ASP A 127 5.50 -0.82 -6.89
C ASP A 127 5.89 -1.20 -8.31
N ASP A 128 5.12 -2.10 -8.95
CA ASP A 128 5.33 -2.49 -10.33
C ASP A 128 4.07 -3.01 -11.04
N VAL A 129 4.14 -3.11 -12.36
CA VAL A 129 3.11 -3.68 -13.22
C VAL A 129 3.79 -4.53 -14.29
N TRP A 130 3.30 -5.76 -14.48
CA TRP A 130 3.68 -6.61 -15.59
C TRP A 130 2.53 -6.70 -16.60
N LYS A 131 2.82 -7.18 -17.80
CA LYS A 131 1.83 -7.41 -18.86
C LYS A 131 1.90 -8.86 -19.30
N SER A 132 0.77 -9.55 -19.27
CA SER A 132 0.65 -10.93 -19.76
C SER A 132 0.68 -10.99 -21.30
N GLU A 133 0.82 -12.18 -21.86
CA GLU A 133 0.71 -12.42 -23.31
C GLU A 133 -0.66 -12.07 -23.85
N GLU A 134 -1.72 -12.22 -23.04
CA GLU A 134 -3.09 -11.86 -23.38
C GLU A 134 -3.34 -10.34 -23.33
N GLY A 135 -2.36 -9.58 -22.87
CA GLY A 135 -2.43 -8.13 -22.80
C GLY A 135 -2.97 -7.57 -21.49
N GLU A 136 -3.32 -8.40 -20.51
CA GLU A 136 -3.78 -7.97 -19.20
C GLU A 136 -2.63 -7.41 -18.35
N LEU A 137 -2.92 -6.37 -17.58
CA LEU A 137 -1.98 -5.86 -16.59
C LEU A 137 -2.03 -6.70 -15.30
N ILE A 138 -0.88 -7.02 -14.80
CA ILE A 138 -0.66 -7.80 -13.57
C ILE A 138 -0.05 -6.86 -12.54
N VAL A 139 -0.77 -6.62 -11.44
CA VAL A 139 -0.23 -5.81 -10.32
C VAL A 139 0.83 -6.59 -9.57
N VAL A 140 1.94 -5.91 -9.27
CA VAL A 140 3.07 -6.48 -8.54
C VAL A 140 3.43 -5.60 -7.35
N ASP A 141 3.68 -6.23 -6.22
CA ASP A 141 3.97 -5.55 -4.97
C ASP A 141 5.23 -6.15 -4.32
N TYR A 142 6.19 -5.31 -4.00
CA TYR A 142 7.48 -5.72 -3.46
C TYR A 142 7.44 -5.78 -1.93
N LYS A 143 7.88 -6.92 -1.39
CA LYS A 143 7.92 -7.13 0.07
C LYS A 143 9.29 -7.64 0.51
N ALA A 144 9.81 -7.04 1.58
CA ALA A 144 11.03 -7.50 2.21
C ALA A 144 10.78 -7.90 3.67
N THR A 145 11.42 -8.97 4.09
CA THR A 145 11.36 -9.49 5.47
C THR A 145 12.65 -10.24 5.80
N SER A 146 12.77 -10.71 7.04
CA SER A 146 13.77 -11.68 7.43
C SER A 146 13.15 -12.68 8.41
N LYS A 147 12.68 -13.82 7.89
CA LYS A 147 12.05 -14.90 8.64
C LYS A 147 12.90 -16.17 8.56
N LYS A 148 12.81 -17.05 9.59
CA LYS A 148 13.43 -18.39 9.54
C LYS A 148 12.69 -19.30 8.57
N ASP A 149 11.37 -19.23 8.58
CA ASP A 149 10.50 -20.08 7.78
C ASP A 149 10.30 -19.50 6.37
N LYS A 150 9.87 -20.37 5.46
CA LYS A 150 9.48 -19.96 4.11
C LYS A 150 8.41 -18.87 4.17
N VAL A 151 8.55 -17.88 3.30
CA VAL A 151 7.59 -16.77 3.22
C VAL A 151 6.24 -17.23 2.66
N ASN A 152 5.18 -16.61 3.14
CA ASN A 152 3.81 -16.78 2.66
C ASN A 152 3.00 -15.51 2.94
N ILE A 153 1.76 -15.46 2.44
CA ILE A 153 0.82 -14.35 2.60
C ILE A 153 -0.45 -14.74 3.40
N ASN A 154 -0.34 -15.75 4.29
CA ASN A 154 -1.50 -16.35 4.96
C ASN A 154 -1.72 -15.86 6.39
N ALA A 155 -0.79 -15.09 6.97
CA ALA A 155 -0.96 -14.55 8.30
C ALA A 155 -2.10 -13.50 8.35
N PRO A 156 -2.90 -13.43 9.43
CA PRO A 156 -4.02 -12.49 9.53
C PRO A 156 -3.65 -11.03 9.26
N TRP A 157 -2.49 -10.59 9.72
CA TRP A 157 -1.99 -9.23 9.51
C TRP A 157 -1.61 -8.94 8.03
N GLN A 158 -1.34 -9.97 7.22
CA GLN A 158 -1.04 -9.85 5.80
C GLN A 158 -2.28 -9.61 4.94
N ARG A 159 -3.49 -9.64 5.54
CA ARG A 159 -4.72 -9.25 4.84
C ARG A 159 -4.63 -7.82 4.29
N SER A 160 -3.89 -6.94 4.95
CA SER A 160 -3.63 -5.58 4.46
C SER A 160 -2.81 -5.55 3.17
N TYR A 161 -1.93 -6.53 2.93
CA TYR A 161 -1.20 -6.68 1.67
C TYR A 161 -2.13 -7.12 0.53
N LYS A 162 -3.04 -8.08 0.83
CA LYS A 162 -4.05 -8.54 -0.13
C LYS A 162 -4.95 -7.39 -0.56
N ARG A 163 -5.52 -6.63 0.39
CA ARG A 163 -6.31 -5.43 0.10
C ARG A 163 -5.52 -4.34 -0.63
N GLN A 164 -4.21 -4.26 -0.42
CA GLN A 164 -3.35 -3.35 -1.18
C GLN A 164 -3.31 -3.75 -2.66
N MET A 165 -3.09 -5.01 -2.96
CA MET A 165 -3.12 -5.58 -4.31
C MET A 165 -4.47 -5.33 -4.99
N GLU A 166 -5.56 -5.70 -4.32
CA GLU A 166 -6.94 -5.56 -4.80
C GLU A 166 -7.30 -4.10 -5.10
N PHE A 167 -6.91 -3.17 -4.23
CA PHE A 167 -7.16 -1.76 -4.44
C PHE A 167 -6.39 -1.20 -5.65
N TYR A 168 -5.16 -1.69 -5.91
CA TYR A 168 -4.40 -1.30 -7.09
C TYR A 168 -4.98 -1.91 -8.37
N GLN A 169 -5.47 -3.15 -8.32
CA GLN A 169 -6.22 -3.77 -9.43
C GLN A 169 -7.47 -2.96 -9.74
N TRP A 170 -8.23 -2.56 -8.72
CA TRP A 170 -9.39 -1.68 -8.87
C TRP A 170 -9.00 -0.33 -9.48
N LEU A 171 -7.97 0.36 -8.98
CA LEU A 171 -7.52 1.64 -9.54
C LEU A 171 -7.16 1.55 -11.02
N LEU A 172 -6.46 0.49 -11.43
CA LEU A 172 -6.13 0.29 -12.85
C LEU A 172 -7.38 0.04 -13.69
N ARG A 173 -8.34 -0.75 -13.21
CA ARG A 173 -9.63 -0.99 -13.89
C ARG A 173 -10.42 0.30 -14.06
N GLN A 174 -10.43 1.16 -13.03
CA GLN A 174 -11.09 2.47 -13.09
C GLN A 174 -10.40 3.45 -14.08
N ASN A 175 -9.20 3.14 -14.52
CA ASN A 175 -8.46 3.85 -15.56
C ASN A 175 -8.49 3.10 -16.91
N ASP A 176 -9.51 2.28 -17.15
CA ASP A 176 -9.81 1.58 -18.40
C ASP A 176 -8.76 0.53 -18.82
N PHE A 177 -7.91 0.06 -17.90
CA PHE A 177 -7.01 -1.05 -18.19
C PHE A 177 -7.69 -2.40 -18.00
N GLN A 178 -7.34 -3.35 -18.87
CA GLN A 178 -7.64 -4.77 -18.65
C GLN A 178 -6.66 -5.30 -17.59
N VAL A 179 -7.17 -5.78 -16.47
CA VAL A 179 -6.36 -6.16 -15.31
C VAL A 179 -6.69 -7.58 -14.88
N SER A 180 -5.65 -8.40 -14.81
CA SER A 180 -5.75 -9.75 -14.27
C SER A 180 -6.17 -9.74 -12.81
N ASN A 181 -7.00 -10.69 -12.40
CA ASN A 181 -7.26 -10.94 -10.98
C ASN A 181 -6.01 -11.47 -10.27
N ARG A 182 -5.11 -12.13 -11.03
CA ARG A 182 -3.84 -12.58 -10.49
C ARG A 182 -2.84 -11.45 -10.42
N GLY A 183 -2.33 -11.19 -9.20
CA GLY A 183 -1.16 -10.35 -8.95
C GLY A 183 -0.04 -11.17 -8.31
N TYR A 184 1.13 -10.57 -8.14
CA TYR A 184 2.27 -11.22 -7.52
C TYR A 184 2.90 -10.36 -6.44
N PHE A 185 3.27 -11.02 -5.33
CA PHE A 185 4.18 -10.44 -4.35
C PHE A 185 5.59 -10.94 -4.65
N VAL A 186 6.50 -10.04 -5.01
CA VAL A 186 7.93 -10.34 -5.06
C VAL A 186 8.46 -10.25 -3.65
N TYR A 187 8.66 -11.40 -3.02
CA TYR A 187 8.93 -11.47 -1.58
C TYR A 187 10.40 -11.79 -1.32
N CYS A 188 11.15 -10.79 -0.88
CA CYS A 188 12.56 -10.92 -0.54
C CYS A 188 12.73 -11.29 0.94
N ASN A 189 13.29 -12.45 1.22
CA ASN A 189 13.55 -12.95 2.58
C ASN A 189 15.04 -12.91 2.90
N GLY A 190 15.47 -11.96 3.70
CA GLY A 190 16.87 -11.82 4.14
C GLY A 190 17.35 -13.02 4.95
N LYS A 191 18.44 -13.63 4.50
CA LYS A 191 19.05 -14.81 5.12
C LYS A 191 19.75 -14.45 6.42
N ARG A 192 19.41 -15.17 7.49
CA ARG A 192 20.03 -15.01 8.82
C ARG A 192 20.94 -16.19 9.20
N ASN A 193 21.04 -17.18 8.34
CA ASN A 193 21.82 -18.41 8.54
C ASN A 193 23.18 -18.36 7.83
N ARG A 194 23.85 -17.21 7.90
CA ARG A 194 25.22 -17.02 7.40
C ARG A 194 26.18 -16.93 8.56
N ASP A 195 27.42 -17.36 8.36
CA ASP A 195 28.46 -17.39 9.40
C ASP A 195 28.88 -15.98 9.83
N ALA A 196 28.80 -14.99 8.90
CA ALA A 196 29.17 -13.61 9.16
C ALA A 196 28.36 -12.65 8.28
N PHE A 197 28.33 -11.38 8.68
CA PHE A 197 27.67 -10.30 7.94
C PHE A 197 28.38 -9.98 6.61
N ASN A 198 29.70 -9.87 6.62
CA ASN A 198 30.54 -9.57 5.44
C ASN A 198 30.01 -8.41 4.58
N GLU A 199 29.52 -7.36 5.23
CA GLU A 199 28.99 -6.12 4.62
C GLU A 199 27.80 -6.32 3.66
N LYS A 200 27.13 -7.48 3.69
CA LYS A 200 25.97 -7.79 2.81
C LYS A 200 24.90 -8.61 3.51
N VAL A 201 23.68 -8.46 3.04
CA VAL A 201 22.54 -9.35 3.33
C VAL A 201 22.13 -10.04 2.03
N GLU A 202 22.16 -11.37 2.04
CA GLU A 202 21.65 -12.17 0.92
C GLU A 202 20.15 -12.42 1.11
N PHE A 203 19.42 -12.50 -0.01
CA PHE A 203 17.99 -12.76 0.00
C PHE A 203 17.64 -14.04 -0.77
N ASP A 204 16.64 -14.76 -0.27
CA ASP A 204 15.82 -15.64 -1.11
C ASP A 204 14.66 -14.82 -1.66
N VAL A 205 14.36 -14.98 -2.95
CA VAL A 205 13.27 -14.27 -3.61
C VAL A 205 12.22 -15.27 -4.08
N ASP A 206 11.00 -15.11 -3.57
CA ASP A 206 9.85 -15.93 -3.96
C ASP A 206 8.82 -15.06 -4.68
N LEU A 207 8.26 -15.54 -5.79
CA LEU A 207 7.10 -14.93 -6.44
C LEU A 207 5.83 -15.62 -5.93
N LEU A 208 5.09 -14.93 -5.06
CA LEU A 208 3.88 -15.47 -4.46
C LEU A 208 2.65 -14.98 -5.22
N PRO A 209 1.93 -15.87 -5.94
CA PRO A 209 0.70 -15.50 -6.64
C PRO A 209 -0.43 -15.22 -5.65
N TYR A 210 -1.29 -14.28 -6.01
CA TYR A 210 -2.52 -13.97 -5.30
C TYR A 210 -3.63 -13.59 -6.27
N ASP A 211 -4.75 -14.29 -6.18
CA ASP A 211 -5.95 -13.95 -6.95
C ASP A 211 -6.80 -13.00 -6.09
N GLY A 212 -6.81 -11.72 -6.47
CA GLY A 212 -7.52 -10.66 -5.76
C GLY A 212 -8.99 -10.58 -6.15
N ASN A 213 -9.78 -10.02 -5.24
CA ASN A 213 -11.16 -9.64 -5.47
C ASN A 213 -11.36 -8.22 -4.92
N ASP A 214 -11.70 -7.28 -5.79
CA ASP A 214 -11.87 -5.86 -5.47
C ASP A 214 -13.34 -5.42 -5.26
N ASP A 215 -14.31 -6.34 -5.24
CA ASP A 215 -15.75 -6.08 -5.05
C ASP A 215 -16.05 -5.28 -3.76
N TRP A 216 -15.15 -5.33 -2.79
CA TRP A 216 -15.31 -4.63 -1.52
C TRP A 216 -15.02 -3.12 -1.61
N VAL A 217 -14.34 -2.64 -2.67
CA VAL A 217 -13.79 -1.27 -2.73
C VAL A 217 -14.90 -0.23 -2.78
N ASP A 218 -15.84 -0.34 -3.70
CA ASP A 218 -16.92 0.64 -3.89
C ASP A 218 -17.79 0.76 -2.64
N THR A 219 -18.22 -0.38 -2.07
CA THR A 219 -18.97 -0.39 -0.80
C THR A 219 -18.18 0.24 0.35
N THR A 220 -16.85 0.08 0.37
CA THR A 220 -16.01 0.72 1.38
C THR A 220 -15.91 2.23 1.17
N ILE A 221 -15.83 2.69 -0.08
CA ILE A 221 -15.83 4.11 -0.41
C ILE A 221 -17.14 4.76 0.09
N GLU A 222 -18.29 4.15 -0.12
CA GLU A 222 -19.59 4.63 0.38
C GLU A 222 -19.60 4.75 1.92
N LYS A 223 -19.10 3.74 2.62
CA LYS A 223 -18.96 3.76 4.09
C LYS A 223 -18.01 4.85 4.57
N ILE A 224 -16.90 5.07 3.87
CA ILE A 224 -15.95 6.16 4.16
C ILE A 224 -16.64 7.51 4.06
N VAL A 225 -17.42 7.75 3.01
CA VAL A 225 -18.17 9.01 2.83
C VAL A 225 -19.20 9.20 3.95
N THR A 226 -19.94 8.15 4.27
CA THR A 226 -20.89 8.18 5.39
C THR A 226 -20.19 8.54 6.70
N CYS A 227 -19.07 7.87 7.01
CA CYS A 227 -18.27 8.14 8.21
C CYS A 227 -17.75 9.57 8.24
N LEU A 228 -17.25 10.10 7.11
CA LEU A 228 -16.70 11.47 7.06
C LEU A 228 -17.76 12.56 7.17
N ASN A 229 -19.01 12.30 6.75
CA ASN A 229 -20.10 13.27 6.79
C ASN A 229 -20.88 13.30 8.11
N GLN A 230 -20.69 12.31 8.98
CA GLN A 230 -21.34 12.33 10.30
C GLN A 230 -20.68 13.35 11.24
N ASP A 231 -21.45 13.92 12.16
CA ASP A 231 -20.96 14.88 13.15
C ASP A 231 -20.40 14.19 14.40
N GLU A 232 -20.85 13.00 14.68
CA GLU A 232 -20.42 12.22 15.85
C GLU A 232 -19.13 11.41 15.54
N ILE A 233 -18.23 11.39 16.51
CA ILE A 233 -17.03 10.56 16.40
C ILE A 233 -17.42 9.09 16.54
N PRO A 234 -17.04 8.19 15.61
CA PRO A 234 -17.32 6.76 15.74
C PRO A 234 -16.85 6.19 17.07
N ASN A 235 -17.55 5.17 17.55
CA ASN A 235 -17.18 4.48 18.78
C ASN A 235 -15.78 3.84 18.69
N PRO A 236 -15.07 3.68 19.81
CA PRO A 236 -13.83 2.92 19.85
C PRO A 236 -14.04 1.48 19.36
N ASP A 237 -13.13 0.99 18.51
CA ASP A 237 -13.12 -0.41 18.09
C ASP A 237 -12.29 -1.24 19.09
N GLU A 238 -12.90 -2.27 19.65
CA GLU A 238 -12.27 -3.17 20.62
C GLU A 238 -11.09 -3.96 20.04
N ARG A 239 -10.97 -4.06 18.71
CA ARG A 239 -9.85 -4.71 18.02
C ARG A 239 -8.71 -3.74 17.73
N CYS A 240 -8.92 -2.43 17.93
CA CYS A 240 -7.94 -1.39 17.62
C CYS A 240 -7.05 -1.11 18.84
N ASP A 241 -5.76 -1.44 18.74
CA ASP A 241 -4.80 -1.23 19.83
C ASP A 241 -4.65 0.24 20.21
N GLN A 242 -4.76 1.16 19.26
CA GLN A 242 -4.75 2.60 19.54
C GLN A 242 -5.97 3.03 20.37
N CYS A 243 -7.14 2.49 20.06
CA CYS A 243 -8.34 2.77 20.84
C CYS A 243 -8.21 2.21 22.27
N LYS A 244 -7.76 0.97 22.41
CA LYS A 244 -7.50 0.35 23.72
C LYS A 244 -6.52 1.17 24.55
N TYR A 245 -5.38 1.52 23.95
CA TYR A 245 -4.37 2.34 24.63
C TYR A 245 -4.96 3.68 25.10
N ASN A 246 -5.71 4.37 24.24
CA ASN A 246 -6.30 5.66 24.60
C ASN A 246 -7.35 5.54 25.70
N GLN A 247 -8.18 4.48 25.69
CA GLN A 247 -9.16 4.21 26.73
C GLN A 247 -8.50 3.94 28.09
N GLU A 248 -7.39 3.22 28.08
CA GLU A 248 -6.64 2.93 29.29
C GLU A 248 -5.98 4.19 29.87
N VAL A 249 -5.32 4.95 29.03
CA VAL A 249 -4.57 6.15 29.45
C VAL A 249 -5.50 7.25 30.01
N ILE A 250 -6.71 7.43 29.44
CA ILE A 250 -7.63 8.48 29.86
C ILE A 250 -8.12 8.31 31.30
N GLN A 251 -8.00 7.11 31.89
CA GLN A 251 -8.38 6.84 33.28
C GLN A 251 -7.42 7.48 34.29
N TYR A 252 -6.25 7.93 33.84
CA TYR A 252 -5.20 8.53 34.67
C TYR A 252 -5.10 10.06 34.53
N TYR A 253 -6.02 10.67 33.75
CA TYR A 253 -6.13 12.12 33.56
C TYR A 253 -7.48 12.64 34.09
#